data_5dcc212496b1213759b002845c3ff003
#
_entry.id   5dcc212496b1213759b002845c3ff003
#
_cell.length_a   1.000
_cell.length_b   1.000
_cell.length_c   1.000
_cell.angle_alpha   90.00
_cell.angle_beta   90.00
_cell.angle_gamma   90.00
#
_symmetry.space_group_name_H-M   'P 1'
#
loop_
_entity.id
_entity.type
_entity.pdbx_description
1 polymer ?
#
loop_
_entity_poly.entity_id
_entity_poly.type
_entity_poly.pdbx_seq_one_letter_code
_entity_poly.pdbx_strand_id
1 'polypeptide(L)'
;MSVCIYRGGYQMVRKSGVGKALEHQAAALKSAGLPLIDQIPPAGPEAKECVVHLNTVLPSAPLAAARAHARGCKVVYYGHSTMEDFRNSFFGSNLLAPLFKRWLIFCYRQGDVVITPSVYSRRILMGYKIGKPIYTLSNGIDTGFFHPDPARGARFRDRYGLAEGQKCVISVGHWMVRKGLPDFVELARRMPEVRFIWFGQTDEALLTDEIRKAMEAAPGNVLFAGYVGAEDLCDAYCGADAFAFLSHEETEGIVVLEALACGIPTIVRDIPVYANWLEDGKSVYKAANVNQFEAKLRDMLNGHLPSLKEGGMAVAEARSLGQIGQALCRIYASGGFLDAAMTAPAADTHTARKRA
;
A
#
# COMPACT_ATOMS: atom_id res chain seq x y z
N MET A 1 -23.52 -4.11 -14.66
CA MET A 1 -23.02 -3.42 -13.44
C MET A 1 -21.91 -2.47 -13.82
N SER A 2 -21.88 -1.26 -13.26
CA SER A 2 -20.81 -0.27 -13.39
C SER A 2 -20.22 0.07 -12.01
N VAL A 3 -19.01 0.63 -11.98
CA VAL A 3 -18.38 1.05 -10.72
C VAL A 3 -18.04 2.54 -10.78
N CYS A 4 -18.46 3.28 -9.76
CA CYS A 4 -18.11 4.68 -9.55
C CYS A 4 -17.07 4.78 -8.43
N ILE A 5 -15.83 5.15 -8.75
CA ILE A 5 -14.83 5.45 -7.73
C ILE A 5 -14.98 6.92 -7.34
N TYR A 6 -15.51 7.18 -6.15
CA TYR A 6 -15.68 8.54 -5.65
C TYR A 6 -14.33 9.21 -5.38
N ARG A 7 -14.05 10.29 -6.10
CA ARG A 7 -12.78 11.02 -6.05
C ARG A 7 -12.82 12.29 -5.17
N GLY A 8 -13.87 12.49 -4.37
CA GLY A 8 -13.95 13.63 -3.46
C GLY A 8 -12.80 13.62 -2.46
N GLY A 9 -12.04 14.74 -2.44
CA GLY A 9 -10.83 14.86 -1.61
C GLY A 9 -9.59 14.15 -2.13
N TYR A 10 -9.59 13.57 -3.34
CA TYR A 10 -8.44 12.88 -3.92
C TYR A 10 -7.16 13.74 -3.91
N GLN A 11 -7.26 15.03 -4.22
CA GLN A 11 -6.10 15.94 -4.22
C GLN A 11 -5.36 16.00 -2.86
N MET A 12 -6.10 15.84 -1.76
CA MET A 12 -5.53 15.83 -0.41
C MET A 12 -4.75 14.54 -0.10
N VAL A 13 -5.13 13.43 -0.72
CA VAL A 13 -4.56 12.10 -0.45
C VAL A 13 -3.69 11.56 -1.58
N ARG A 14 -3.60 12.24 -2.74
CA ARG A 14 -2.92 11.72 -3.93
C ARG A 14 -1.46 11.33 -3.72
N LYS A 15 -0.76 11.98 -2.79
CA LYS A 15 0.64 11.69 -2.42
C LYS A 15 0.76 10.69 -1.27
N SER A 16 -0.32 10.01 -0.90
CA SER A 16 -0.35 9.03 0.18
C SER A 16 -0.66 7.62 -0.33
N GLY A 17 -0.50 6.61 0.53
CA GLY A 17 -0.90 5.23 0.22
C GLY A 17 -2.39 5.09 -0.15
N VAL A 18 -3.28 5.92 0.40
CA VAL A 18 -4.72 5.93 0.04
C VAL A 18 -4.92 6.39 -1.40
N GLY A 19 -4.22 7.45 -1.83
CA GLY A 19 -4.27 7.91 -3.21
C GLY A 19 -3.81 6.84 -4.19
N LYS A 20 -2.70 6.17 -3.88
CA LYS A 20 -2.17 5.06 -4.68
C LYS A 20 -3.13 3.86 -4.72
N ALA A 21 -3.69 3.48 -3.57
CA ALA A 21 -4.69 2.41 -3.49
C ALA A 21 -5.92 2.69 -4.38
N LEU A 22 -6.36 3.94 -4.45
CA LEU A 22 -7.48 4.35 -5.32
C LEU A 22 -7.13 4.18 -6.81
N GLU A 23 -5.92 4.53 -7.22
CA GLU A 23 -5.42 4.33 -8.59
C GLU A 23 -5.31 2.83 -8.93
N HIS A 24 -4.76 2.04 -8.02
CA HIS A 24 -4.68 0.59 -8.17
C HIS A 24 -6.06 -0.06 -8.30
N GLN A 25 -7.06 0.39 -7.52
CA GLN A 25 -8.44 -0.08 -7.66
C GLN A 25 -9.00 0.21 -9.05
N ALA A 26 -8.78 1.43 -9.57
CA ALA A 26 -9.26 1.79 -10.90
C ALA A 26 -8.64 0.88 -11.97
N ALA A 27 -7.33 0.62 -11.87
CA ALA A 27 -6.63 -0.27 -12.79
C ALA A 27 -7.07 -1.74 -12.65
N ALA A 28 -7.25 -2.24 -11.43
CA ALA A 28 -7.74 -3.58 -11.16
C ALA A 28 -9.16 -3.81 -11.70
N LEU A 29 -10.06 -2.84 -11.54
CA LEU A 29 -11.43 -2.91 -12.08
C LEU A 29 -11.42 -2.91 -13.61
N LYS A 30 -10.60 -2.09 -14.23
CA LYS A 30 -10.41 -2.09 -15.69
C LYS A 30 -9.88 -3.43 -16.19
N SER A 31 -8.89 -4.02 -15.53
CA SER A 31 -8.32 -5.32 -15.91
C SER A 31 -9.36 -6.45 -15.77
N ALA A 32 -10.34 -6.31 -14.88
CA ALA A 32 -11.47 -7.23 -14.72
C ALA A 32 -12.63 -6.97 -15.70
N GLY A 33 -12.49 -6.00 -16.62
CA GLY A 33 -13.51 -5.66 -17.61
C GLY A 33 -14.74 -4.93 -17.03
N LEU A 34 -14.63 -4.38 -15.81
CA LEU A 34 -15.73 -3.66 -15.18
C LEU A 34 -15.74 -2.19 -15.64
N PRO A 35 -16.88 -1.68 -16.19
CA PRO A 35 -17.02 -0.30 -16.61
C PRO A 35 -16.88 0.67 -15.45
N LEU A 36 -15.96 1.64 -15.58
CA LEU A 36 -15.81 2.74 -14.63
C LEU A 36 -16.62 3.95 -15.10
N ILE A 37 -17.31 4.58 -14.16
CA ILE A 37 -18.05 5.83 -14.37
C ILE A 37 -17.55 6.90 -13.39
N ASP A 38 -17.54 8.16 -13.84
CA ASP A 38 -16.96 9.26 -13.07
C ASP A 38 -17.91 9.85 -12.02
N GLN A 39 -19.22 9.60 -12.15
CA GLN A 39 -20.23 10.19 -11.29
C GLN A 39 -21.24 9.13 -10.85
N ILE A 40 -21.76 9.31 -9.63
CA ILE A 40 -22.88 8.52 -9.11
C ILE A 40 -24.10 8.78 -10.03
N PRO A 41 -24.68 7.76 -10.69
CA PRO A 41 -25.78 7.94 -11.63
C PRO A 41 -27.03 8.49 -10.93
N PRO A 42 -27.96 9.12 -11.66
CA PRO A 42 -29.26 9.50 -11.12
C PRO A 42 -30.05 8.26 -10.68
N ALA A 43 -31.07 8.47 -9.84
CA ALA A 43 -31.94 7.37 -9.42
C ALA A 43 -32.62 6.71 -10.64
N GLY A 44 -32.59 5.38 -10.70
CA GLY A 44 -33.11 4.64 -11.85
C GLY A 44 -32.47 3.25 -11.99
N PRO A 45 -32.74 2.55 -13.09
CA PRO A 45 -32.18 1.21 -13.34
C PRO A 45 -30.66 1.17 -13.28
N GLU A 46 -29.97 2.14 -13.86
CA GLU A 46 -28.51 2.23 -13.86
C GLU A 46 -27.91 2.37 -12.45
N ALA A 47 -28.61 3.10 -11.57
CA ALA A 47 -28.17 3.26 -10.18
C ALA A 47 -28.23 1.94 -9.39
N LYS A 48 -29.25 1.10 -9.66
CA LYS A 48 -29.38 -0.23 -9.03
C LYS A 48 -28.26 -1.17 -9.43
N GLU A 49 -27.68 -0.96 -10.60
CA GLU A 49 -26.54 -1.72 -11.12
C GLU A 49 -25.19 -1.01 -10.89
N CYS A 50 -25.16 0.06 -10.10
CA CYS A 50 -23.95 0.79 -9.80
C CYS A 50 -23.43 0.46 -8.41
N VAL A 51 -22.10 0.22 -8.31
CA VAL A 51 -21.36 0.12 -7.04
C VAL A 51 -20.51 1.36 -6.90
N VAL A 52 -20.66 2.07 -5.77
CA VAL A 52 -19.86 3.26 -5.43
C VAL A 52 -18.75 2.89 -4.47
N HIS A 53 -17.50 3.14 -4.86
CA HIS A 53 -16.32 2.94 -4.01
C HIS A 53 -15.95 4.22 -3.27
N LEU A 54 -15.82 4.14 -1.94
CA LEU A 54 -15.37 5.21 -1.07
C LEU A 54 -14.03 4.83 -0.44
N ASN A 55 -13.01 5.63 -0.67
CA ASN A 55 -11.63 5.36 -0.26
C ASN A 55 -11.12 6.30 0.83
N THR A 56 -11.82 7.38 1.12
CA THR A 56 -11.41 8.37 2.10
C THR A 56 -12.40 8.45 3.24
N VAL A 57 -11.94 8.94 4.39
CA VAL A 57 -12.77 9.23 5.56
C VAL A 57 -13.00 10.73 5.74
N LEU A 58 -12.82 11.51 4.66
CA LEU A 58 -13.14 12.93 4.64
C LEU A 58 -14.66 13.14 4.79
N PRO A 59 -15.13 14.27 5.33
CA PRO A 59 -16.56 14.53 5.56
C PRO A 59 -17.44 14.40 4.31
N SER A 60 -16.86 14.62 3.12
CA SER A 60 -17.56 14.44 1.83
C SER A 60 -17.89 12.97 1.51
N ALA A 61 -17.14 12.00 2.05
CA ALA A 61 -17.34 10.60 1.72
C ALA A 61 -18.64 10.01 2.33
N PRO A 62 -18.98 10.20 3.62
CA PRO A 62 -20.30 9.77 4.14
C PRO A 62 -21.48 10.48 3.43
N LEU A 63 -21.31 11.74 2.99
CA LEU A 63 -22.35 12.43 2.20
C LEU A 63 -22.51 11.78 0.82
N ALA A 64 -21.40 11.37 0.18
CA ALA A 64 -21.46 10.63 -1.07
C ALA A 64 -22.13 9.25 -0.89
N ALA A 65 -21.87 8.54 0.23
CA ALA A 65 -22.56 7.30 0.57
C ALA A 65 -24.08 7.50 0.69
N ALA A 66 -24.51 8.50 1.46
CA ALA A 66 -25.92 8.82 1.63
C ALA A 66 -26.60 9.14 0.28
N ARG A 67 -25.91 9.91 -0.58
CA ARG A 67 -26.38 10.21 -1.93
C ARG A 67 -26.48 8.96 -2.81
N ALA A 68 -25.50 8.06 -2.73
CA ALA A 68 -25.49 6.80 -3.46
C ALA A 68 -26.69 5.92 -3.07
N HIS A 69 -26.90 5.73 -1.76
CA HIS A 69 -28.05 4.97 -1.24
C HIS A 69 -29.40 5.57 -1.63
N ALA A 70 -29.55 6.91 -1.53
CA ALA A 70 -30.78 7.60 -1.95
C ALA A 70 -31.11 7.40 -3.44
N ARG A 71 -30.10 7.07 -4.26
CA ARG A 71 -30.26 6.78 -5.68
C ARG A 71 -30.42 5.30 -6.00
N GLY A 72 -30.24 4.43 -5.00
CA GLY A 72 -30.35 2.97 -5.14
C GLY A 72 -29.04 2.25 -5.47
N CYS A 73 -27.89 2.98 -5.45
CA CYS A 73 -26.57 2.37 -5.64
C CYS A 73 -26.14 1.56 -4.41
N LYS A 74 -25.29 0.55 -4.63
CA LYS A 74 -24.55 -0.14 -3.56
C LYS A 74 -23.26 0.62 -3.23
N VAL A 75 -22.83 0.55 -1.97
CA VAL A 75 -21.65 1.24 -1.47
C VAL A 75 -20.63 0.26 -0.92
N VAL A 76 -19.41 0.29 -1.45
CA VAL A 76 -18.23 -0.39 -0.91
C VAL A 76 -17.36 0.66 -0.22
N TYR A 77 -17.13 0.51 1.06
CA TYR A 77 -16.24 1.41 1.80
C TYR A 77 -14.89 0.74 2.05
N TYR A 78 -13.80 1.38 1.60
CA TYR A 78 -12.45 0.87 1.81
C TYR A 78 -11.89 1.36 3.15
N GLY A 79 -11.59 0.40 4.03
CA GLY A 79 -11.01 0.61 5.34
C GLY A 79 -9.49 0.71 5.28
N HIS A 80 -8.98 1.80 4.68
CA HIS A 80 -7.54 2.09 4.62
C HIS A 80 -6.97 2.63 5.93
N SER A 81 -7.80 3.18 6.79
CA SER A 81 -7.36 3.82 8.03
C SER A 81 -7.88 3.08 9.26
N THR A 82 -7.04 2.99 10.29
CA THR A 82 -7.39 2.50 11.62
C THR A 82 -6.96 3.54 12.67
N MET A 83 -7.45 3.43 13.90
CA MET A 83 -6.97 4.27 14.99
C MET A 83 -5.50 3.96 15.29
N GLU A 84 -5.13 2.71 15.17
CA GLU A 84 -3.78 2.19 15.40
C GLU A 84 -2.78 2.83 14.42
N ASP A 85 -3.13 2.86 13.13
CA ASP A 85 -2.33 3.51 12.08
C ASP A 85 -2.28 5.04 12.22
N PHE A 86 -3.32 5.66 12.81
CA PHE A 86 -3.38 7.10 13.03
C PHE A 86 -2.47 7.57 14.18
N ARG A 87 -2.25 6.74 15.20
CA ARG A 87 -1.38 7.05 16.32
C ARG A 87 0.07 7.24 15.86
N ASN A 88 0.81 8.10 16.57
CA ASN A 88 2.22 8.38 16.29
C ASN A 88 2.51 8.85 14.86
N SER A 89 1.49 9.38 14.16
CA SER A 89 1.64 9.87 12.81
C SER A 89 2.03 11.35 12.74
N PHE A 90 1.46 12.18 13.60
CA PHE A 90 1.74 13.63 13.66
C PHE A 90 1.44 14.21 15.02
N PHE A 91 1.82 15.47 15.23
CA PHE A 91 1.57 16.18 16.48
C PHE A 91 0.09 16.14 16.88
N GLY A 92 -0.20 15.71 18.11
CA GLY A 92 -1.56 15.61 18.65
C GLY A 92 -2.38 14.38 18.20
N SER A 93 -1.86 13.52 17.29
CA SER A 93 -2.58 12.35 16.79
C SER A 93 -3.01 11.39 17.90
N ASN A 94 -2.20 11.20 18.94
CA ASN A 94 -2.51 10.30 20.04
C ASN A 94 -3.71 10.80 20.87
N LEU A 95 -3.84 12.10 21.06
CA LEU A 95 -4.97 12.70 21.77
C LEU A 95 -6.27 12.59 20.97
N LEU A 96 -6.18 12.77 19.64
CA LEU A 96 -7.33 12.73 18.73
C LEU A 96 -7.75 11.30 18.36
N ALA A 97 -6.91 10.28 18.60
CA ALA A 97 -7.14 8.92 18.18
C ALA A 97 -8.50 8.31 18.62
N PRO A 98 -9.00 8.48 19.87
CA PRO A 98 -10.30 7.95 20.25
C PRO A 98 -11.48 8.59 19.52
N LEU A 99 -11.40 9.90 19.23
CA LEU A 99 -12.39 10.62 18.44
C LEU A 99 -12.34 10.18 16.98
N PHE A 100 -11.15 10.03 16.44
CA PHE A 100 -10.93 9.52 15.08
C PHE A 100 -11.49 8.10 14.92
N LYS A 101 -11.31 7.21 15.91
CA LYS A 101 -11.94 5.88 15.90
C LYS A 101 -13.46 5.95 15.77
N ARG A 102 -14.12 6.83 16.53
CA ARG A 102 -15.58 7.02 16.44
C ARG A 102 -16.00 7.50 15.05
N TRP A 103 -15.22 8.42 14.49
CA TRP A 103 -15.43 8.91 13.14
C TRP A 103 -15.25 7.81 12.08
N LEU A 104 -14.21 6.98 12.20
CA LEU A 104 -14.01 5.82 11.31
C LEU A 104 -15.19 4.86 11.36
N ILE A 105 -15.68 4.53 12.55
CA ILE A 105 -16.85 3.65 12.73
C ILE A 105 -18.08 4.26 12.03
N PHE A 106 -18.30 5.55 12.18
CA PHE A 106 -19.41 6.25 11.50
C PHE A 106 -19.26 6.16 9.97
N CYS A 107 -18.07 6.46 9.45
CA CYS A 107 -17.80 6.38 8.00
C CYS A 107 -18.02 4.96 7.47
N TYR A 108 -17.40 3.95 8.09
CA TYR A 108 -17.44 2.58 7.58
C TYR A 108 -18.84 1.94 7.69
N ARG A 109 -19.68 2.39 8.60
CA ARG A 109 -21.09 1.99 8.69
C ARG A 109 -21.92 2.44 7.49
N GLN A 110 -21.47 3.42 6.74
CA GLN A 110 -22.15 3.90 5.52
C GLN A 110 -21.96 2.93 4.33
N GLY A 111 -20.99 2.02 4.38
CA GLY A 111 -20.86 0.98 3.36
C GLY A 111 -21.89 -0.13 3.52
N ASP A 112 -22.31 -0.75 2.42
CA ASP A 112 -23.03 -2.04 2.46
C ASP A 112 -22.04 -3.16 2.83
N VAL A 113 -20.79 -3.06 2.36
CA VAL A 113 -19.64 -3.85 2.78
C VAL A 113 -18.43 -2.96 3.03
N VAL A 114 -17.50 -3.47 3.82
CA VAL A 114 -16.19 -2.85 4.04
C VAL A 114 -15.10 -3.76 3.46
N ILE A 115 -14.16 -3.20 2.73
CA ILE A 115 -12.95 -3.90 2.26
C ILE A 115 -11.74 -3.29 2.95
N THR A 116 -10.80 -4.10 3.41
CA THR A 116 -9.57 -3.64 4.05
C THR A 116 -8.37 -4.47 3.59
N PRO A 117 -7.16 -3.90 3.54
CA PRO A 117 -6.09 -4.51 2.73
C PRO A 117 -5.42 -5.74 3.35
N SER A 118 -5.58 -5.99 4.65
CA SER A 118 -4.92 -7.12 5.30
C SER A 118 -5.82 -7.84 6.31
N VAL A 119 -5.46 -9.08 6.65
CA VAL A 119 -6.11 -9.84 7.72
C VAL A 119 -5.96 -9.14 9.07
N TYR A 120 -4.83 -8.46 9.28
CA TYR A 120 -4.57 -7.67 10.48
C TYR A 120 -5.54 -6.49 10.59
N SER A 121 -5.63 -5.64 9.58
CA SER A 121 -6.56 -4.50 9.57
C SER A 121 -8.02 -4.97 9.66
N ARG A 122 -8.38 -6.12 9.04
CA ARG A 122 -9.71 -6.73 9.21
C ARG A 122 -9.99 -7.08 10.66
N ARG A 123 -9.05 -7.68 11.39
CA ARG A 123 -9.21 -8.01 12.82
C ARG A 123 -9.44 -6.74 13.65
N ILE A 124 -8.70 -5.66 13.39
CA ILE A 124 -8.90 -4.36 14.04
C ILE A 124 -10.32 -3.85 13.79
N LEU A 125 -10.75 -3.80 12.52
CA LEU A 125 -12.08 -3.29 12.15
C LEU A 125 -13.22 -4.16 12.68
N MET A 126 -13.03 -5.49 12.79
CA MET A 126 -14.00 -6.36 13.48
C MET A 126 -14.13 -5.98 14.96
N GLY A 127 -13.01 -5.64 15.64
CA GLY A 127 -13.00 -5.12 17.00
C GLY A 127 -13.71 -3.77 17.18
N TYR A 128 -13.90 -3.00 16.10
CA TYR A 128 -14.68 -1.75 16.10
C TYR A 128 -16.19 -1.97 16.09
N LYS A 129 -16.67 -3.20 15.89
CA LYS A 129 -18.09 -3.56 15.86
C LYS A 129 -18.89 -2.71 14.86
N ILE A 130 -18.39 -2.62 13.63
CA ILE A 130 -18.98 -1.80 12.56
C ILE A 130 -20.38 -2.33 12.19
N GLY A 131 -20.64 -3.64 12.32
CA GLY A 131 -21.93 -4.25 12.00
C GLY A 131 -22.19 -4.41 10.50
N LYS A 132 -21.15 -4.43 9.69
CA LYS A 132 -21.18 -4.67 8.23
C LYS A 132 -20.25 -5.83 7.89
N PRO A 133 -20.47 -6.56 6.77
CA PRO A 133 -19.51 -7.53 6.26
C PRO A 133 -18.16 -6.86 5.99
N ILE A 134 -17.05 -7.49 6.45
CA ILE A 134 -15.69 -6.98 6.24
C ILE A 134 -14.89 -8.01 5.48
N TYR A 135 -14.46 -7.65 4.28
CA TYR A 135 -13.62 -8.47 3.42
C TYR A 135 -12.16 -8.02 3.47
N THR A 136 -11.25 -8.96 3.24
CA THR A 136 -9.82 -8.66 3.07
C THR A 136 -9.47 -8.72 1.60
N LEU A 137 -8.87 -7.65 1.09
CA LEU A 137 -8.36 -7.57 -0.27
C LEU A 137 -7.18 -6.62 -0.33
N SER A 138 -6.02 -7.10 -0.78
CA SER A 138 -4.83 -6.27 -0.98
C SER A 138 -5.13 -5.06 -1.87
N ASN A 139 -4.40 -3.95 -1.65
CA ASN A 139 -4.44 -2.79 -2.55
C ASN A 139 -3.86 -3.11 -3.93
N GLY A 140 -3.14 -4.23 -4.05
CA GLY A 140 -2.54 -4.67 -5.30
C GLY A 140 -1.28 -3.92 -5.68
N ILE A 141 -0.65 -4.41 -6.73
CA ILE A 141 0.56 -3.84 -7.33
C ILE A 141 0.52 -3.99 -8.85
N ASP A 142 0.96 -2.97 -9.57
CA ASP A 142 1.17 -3.02 -11.01
C ASP A 142 2.52 -3.67 -11.30
N THR A 143 2.52 -5.00 -11.49
CA THR A 143 3.72 -5.78 -11.83
C THR A 143 4.21 -5.54 -13.27
N GLY A 144 3.39 -4.91 -14.11
CA GLY A 144 3.81 -4.46 -15.44
C GLY A 144 4.66 -3.18 -15.39
N PHE A 145 4.42 -2.34 -14.37
CA PHE A 145 5.19 -1.11 -14.13
C PHE A 145 6.37 -1.34 -13.17
N PHE A 146 6.11 -1.96 -12.02
CA PHE A 146 7.14 -2.33 -11.04
C PHE A 146 7.69 -3.71 -11.37
N HIS A 147 8.86 -3.77 -11.97
CA HIS A 147 9.58 -5.00 -12.30
C HIS A 147 11.10 -4.73 -12.32
N PRO A 148 11.93 -5.76 -12.24
CA PRO A 148 13.38 -5.59 -12.34
C PRO A 148 13.79 -5.00 -13.68
N ASP A 149 14.57 -3.91 -13.67
CA ASP A 149 15.11 -3.24 -14.85
C ASP A 149 16.51 -2.67 -14.55
N PRO A 150 17.59 -3.26 -15.12
CA PRO A 150 18.94 -2.78 -14.91
C PRO A 150 19.18 -1.35 -15.40
N ALA A 151 18.48 -0.90 -16.47
CA ALA A 151 18.63 0.46 -16.98
C ALA A 151 18.03 1.49 -15.99
N ARG A 152 16.91 1.16 -15.34
CA ARG A 152 16.35 1.95 -14.24
C ARG A 152 17.35 2.04 -13.08
N GLY A 153 17.95 0.92 -12.71
CA GLY A 153 18.94 0.86 -11.66
C GLY A 153 20.16 1.74 -11.92
N ALA A 154 20.67 1.73 -13.17
CA ALA A 154 21.78 2.58 -13.56
C ALA A 154 21.42 4.07 -13.46
N ARG A 155 20.23 4.49 -13.93
CA ARG A 155 19.74 5.88 -13.80
C ARG A 155 19.66 6.33 -12.33
N PHE A 156 19.18 5.46 -11.44
CA PHE A 156 19.15 5.77 -10.02
C PHE A 156 20.54 6.01 -9.45
N ARG A 157 21.49 5.11 -9.73
CA ARG A 157 22.86 5.23 -9.20
C ARG A 157 23.57 6.48 -9.72
N ASP A 158 23.38 6.83 -10.99
CA ASP A 158 23.92 8.06 -11.59
C ASP A 158 23.30 9.31 -10.94
N ARG A 159 21.97 9.37 -10.86
CA ARG A 159 21.24 10.50 -10.26
C ARG A 159 21.67 10.81 -8.81
N TYR A 160 21.93 9.78 -8.02
CA TYR A 160 22.31 9.95 -6.61
C TYR A 160 23.81 9.91 -6.37
N GLY A 161 24.62 9.90 -7.42
CA GLY A 161 26.07 9.95 -7.36
C GLY A 161 26.68 8.77 -6.60
N LEU A 162 26.09 7.58 -6.73
CA LEU A 162 26.57 6.36 -6.06
C LEU A 162 27.78 5.81 -6.82
N ALA A 163 28.94 5.77 -6.15
CA ALA A 163 30.16 5.22 -6.72
C ALA A 163 29.99 3.72 -7.04
N GLU A 164 30.85 3.21 -7.91
CA GLU A 164 30.91 1.77 -8.18
C GLU A 164 31.23 1.00 -6.90
N GLY A 165 30.45 -0.06 -6.64
CA GLY A 165 30.57 -0.85 -5.41
C GLY A 165 30.00 -0.23 -4.14
N GLN A 166 29.63 1.06 -4.15
CA GLN A 166 29.02 1.70 -2.99
C GLN A 166 27.65 1.09 -2.71
N LYS A 167 27.47 0.60 -1.48
CA LYS A 167 26.21 0.04 -1.01
C LYS A 167 25.19 1.12 -0.68
N CYS A 168 23.93 0.90 -1.08
CA CYS A 168 22.83 1.82 -0.86
C CYS A 168 21.61 1.11 -0.30
N VAL A 169 21.10 1.62 0.82
CA VAL A 169 19.86 1.17 1.46
C VAL A 169 18.80 2.27 1.33
N ILE A 170 17.61 1.92 0.86
CA ILE A 170 16.52 2.88 0.71
C ILE A 170 15.36 2.55 1.64
N SER A 171 14.59 3.58 1.98
CA SER A 171 13.29 3.47 2.65
C SER A 171 12.29 4.44 2.04
N VAL A 172 10.98 4.15 2.19
CA VAL A 172 9.91 4.96 1.61
C VAL A 172 8.79 5.19 2.62
N GLY A 173 8.41 6.44 2.84
CA GLY A 173 7.32 6.79 3.73
C GLY A 173 7.31 8.26 4.12
N HIS A 174 6.19 8.68 4.71
CA HIS A 174 6.13 9.99 5.34
C HIS A 174 7.13 10.09 6.50
N TRP A 175 7.63 11.29 6.79
CA TRP A 175 8.52 11.56 7.92
C TRP A 175 7.72 11.48 9.23
N MET A 176 7.64 10.29 9.78
CA MET A 176 6.85 9.98 10.97
C MET A 176 7.59 8.97 11.84
N VAL A 177 7.41 9.07 13.16
CA VAL A 177 7.93 8.10 14.12
C VAL A 177 7.39 6.70 13.79
N ARG A 178 6.10 6.60 13.52
CA ARG A 178 5.44 5.35 13.13
C ARG A 178 6.09 4.67 11.92
N LYS A 179 6.61 5.44 10.96
CA LYS A 179 7.31 4.90 9.77
C LYS A 179 8.75 4.47 10.04
N GLY A 180 9.25 4.69 11.28
CA GLY A 180 10.56 4.26 11.70
C GLY A 180 11.71 5.14 11.20
N LEU A 181 11.45 6.44 10.90
CA LEU A 181 12.50 7.35 10.45
C LEU A 181 13.63 7.50 11.49
N PRO A 182 13.37 7.61 12.82
CA PRO A 182 14.44 7.62 13.80
C PRO A 182 15.31 6.37 13.77
N ASP A 183 14.70 5.20 13.61
CA ASP A 183 15.42 3.92 13.52
C ASP A 183 16.28 3.83 12.25
N PHE A 184 15.80 4.39 11.13
CA PHE A 184 16.56 4.47 9.88
C PHE A 184 17.79 5.36 10.03
N VAL A 185 17.67 6.51 10.70
CA VAL A 185 18.80 7.41 11.00
C VAL A 185 19.80 6.72 11.92
N GLU A 186 19.31 5.98 12.92
CA GLU A 186 20.19 5.21 13.82
C GLU A 186 20.93 4.09 13.09
N LEU A 187 20.28 3.36 12.18
CA LEU A 187 20.95 2.38 11.32
C LEU A 187 22.05 3.01 10.48
N ALA A 188 21.78 4.16 9.87
CA ALA A 188 22.75 4.88 9.06
C ALA A 188 23.97 5.30 9.89
N ARG A 189 23.77 5.73 11.15
CA ARG A 189 24.87 6.06 12.07
C ARG A 189 25.77 4.87 12.37
N ARG A 190 25.18 3.67 12.46
CA ARG A 190 25.91 2.42 12.74
C ARG A 190 26.59 1.83 11.52
N MET A 191 26.19 2.25 10.31
CA MET A 191 26.68 1.74 9.04
C MET A 191 27.21 2.89 8.17
N PRO A 192 28.27 3.61 8.60
CA PRO A 192 28.74 4.83 7.93
C PRO A 192 29.27 4.58 6.52
N GLU A 193 29.64 3.36 6.19
CA GLU A 193 30.11 2.92 4.87
C GLU A 193 28.98 2.76 3.84
N VAL A 194 27.72 2.70 4.28
CA VAL A 194 26.53 2.50 3.45
C VAL A 194 25.83 3.81 3.21
N ARG A 195 25.40 4.08 1.98
CA ARG A 195 24.52 5.23 1.66
C ARG A 195 23.08 4.89 2.04
N PHE A 196 22.42 5.79 2.78
CA PHE A 196 21.02 5.66 3.17
C PHE A 196 20.20 6.75 2.51
N ILE A 197 19.09 6.39 1.82
CA ILE A 197 18.22 7.36 1.15
C ILE A 197 16.77 7.12 1.57
N TRP A 198 16.13 8.16 2.11
CA TRP A 198 14.72 8.14 2.48
C TRP A 198 13.89 8.90 1.46
N PHE A 199 12.91 8.24 0.86
CA PHE A 199 11.93 8.83 -0.04
C PHE A 199 10.62 9.10 0.68
N GLY A 200 10.05 10.28 0.44
CA GLY A 200 8.82 10.75 1.04
C GLY A 200 9.04 12.04 1.82
N GLN A 201 7.94 12.68 2.17
CA GLN A 201 7.95 13.97 2.83
C GLN A 201 6.71 14.12 3.71
N THR A 202 6.82 14.93 4.74
CA THR A 202 5.72 15.42 5.58
C THR A 202 5.82 16.92 5.65
N ASP A 203 4.68 17.61 5.68
CA ASP A 203 4.64 19.06 5.90
C ASP A 203 5.32 19.38 7.23
N GLU A 204 6.19 20.40 7.23
CA GLU A 204 6.94 20.79 8.41
C GLU A 204 6.07 21.14 9.62
N ALA A 205 4.87 21.69 9.37
CA ALA A 205 3.91 22.00 10.42
C ALA A 205 3.36 20.76 11.15
N LEU A 206 3.45 19.58 10.54
CA LEU A 206 2.98 18.31 11.09
C LEU A 206 4.08 17.47 11.74
N LEU A 207 5.36 17.89 11.61
CA LEU A 207 6.49 17.16 12.18
C LEU A 207 6.46 17.21 13.71
N THR A 208 6.70 16.06 14.31
CA THR A 208 6.95 15.96 15.75
C THR A 208 8.38 16.40 16.09
N ASP A 209 8.63 16.83 17.32
CA ASP A 209 9.97 17.21 17.77
C ASP A 209 10.96 16.05 17.66
N GLU A 210 10.49 14.81 17.84
CA GLU A 210 11.31 13.61 17.69
C GLU A 210 11.82 13.46 16.25
N ILE A 211 10.95 13.71 15.26
CA ILE A 211 11.34 13.65 13.84
C ILE A 211 12.32 14.77 13.50
N ARG A 212 12.07 16.03 13.96
CA ARG A 212 12.99 17.14 13.74
C ARG A 212 14.39 16.83 14.29
N LYS A 213 14.47 16.37 15.53
CA LYS A 213 15.73 15.99 16.18
C LYS A 213 16.44 14.84 15.44
N ALA A 214 15.69 13.83 15.00
CA ALA A 214 16.26 12.72 14.25
C ALA A 214 16.87 13.18 12.91
N MET A 215 16.18 14.09 12.20
CA MET A 215 16.68 14.62 10.94
C MET A 215 17.88 15.55 11.11
N GLU A 216 17.85 16.42 12.12
CA GLU A 216 18.98 17.33 12.46
C GLU A 216 20.24 16.56 12.89
N ALA A 217 20.06 15.44 13.60
CA ALA A 217 21.13 14.58 14.05
C ALA A 217 21.54 13.51 13.02
N ALA A 218 21.01 13.54 11.81
CA ALA A 218 21.30 12.51 10.80
C ALA A 218 22.77 12.59 10.34
N PRO A 219 23.47 11.47 10.23
CA PRO A 219 24.85 11.45 9.75
C PRO A 219 24.92 11.76 8.25
N GLY A 220 26.11 12.13 7.76
CA GLY A 220 26.33 12.57 6.37
C GLY A 220 26.06 11.51 5.29
N ASN A 221 25.95 10.24 5.66
CA ASN A 221 25.59 9.15 4.75
C ASN A 221 24.05 9.02 4.57
N VAL A 222 23.21 9.82 5.24
CA VAL A 222 21.76 9.90 5.04
C VAL A 222 21.41 11.00 4.05
N LEU A 223 20.48 10.70 3.14
CA LEU A 223 19.82 11.67 2.28
C LEU A 223 18.29 11.56 2.43
N PHE A 224 17.64 12.67 2.75
CA PHE A 224 16.20 12.81 2.67
C PHE A 224 15.84 13.38 1.29
N ALA A 225 15.46 12.48 0.36
CA ALA A 225 15.23 12.83 -1.05
C ALA A 225 13.89 13.56 -1.30
N GLY A 226 13.03 13.63 -0.27
CA GLY A 226 11.69 14.21 -0.41
C GLY A 226 10.73 13.30 -1.18
N TYR A 227 9.59 13.86 -1.58
CA TYR A 227 8.61 13.13 -2.38
C TYR A 227 9.09 13.01 -3.83
N VAL A 228 9.05 11.78 -4.37
CA VAL A 228 9.37 11.48 -5.77
C VAL A 228 8.19 10.78 -6.46
N GLY A 229 8.15 10.83 -7.77
CA GLY A 229 7.15 10.13 -8.58
C GLY A 229 7.37 8.62 -8.63
N ALA A 230 6.39 7.91 -9.18
CA ALA A 230 6.45 6.44 -9.30
C ALA A 230 7.63 5.97 -10.17
N GLU A 231 7.98 6.70 -11.23
CA GLU A 231 9.13 6.39 -12.10
C GLU A 231 10.45 6.43 -11.32
N ASP A 232 10.70 7.52 -10.59
CA ASP A 232 11.92 7.68 -9.80
C ASP A 232 12.00 6.66 -8.67
N LEU A 233 10.84 6.30 -8.10
CA LEU A 233 10.77 5.29 -7.05
C LEU A 233 11.05 3.88 -7.60
N CYS A 234 10.53 3.57 -8.79
CA CYS A 234 10.85 2.31 -9.48
C CYS A 234 12.34 2.24 -9.81
N ASP A 235 12.94 3.34 -10.28
CA ASP A 235 14.39 3.44 -10.51
C ASP A 235 15.18 3.16 -9.23
N ALA A 236 14.70 3.70 -8.08
CA ALA A 236 15.33 3.47 -6.78
C ALA A 236 15.25 2.01 -6.32
N TYR A 237 14.09 1.35 -6.49
CA TYR A 237 13.96 -0.08 -6.19
C TYR A 237 14.84 -0.96 -7.09
N CYS A 238 15.07 -0.53 -8.34
CA CYS A 238 15.93 -1.28 -9.27
C CYS A 238 17.44 -1.06 -9.03
N GLY A 239 17.83 0.08 -8.39
CA GLY A 239 19.25 0.48 -8.31
C GLY A 239 19.86 0.43 -6.91
N ALA A 240 19.06 0.35 -5.87
CA ALA A 240 19.56 0.18 -4.51
C ALA A 240 19.88 -1.29 -4.19
N ASP A 241 20.73 -1.52 -3.18
CA ASP A 241 21.17 -2.85 -2.75
C ASP A 241 20.20 -3.49 -1.76
N ALA A 242 19.44 -2.70 -0.99
CA ALA A 242 18.39 -3.20 -0.10
C ALA A 242 17.29 -2.15 0.14
N PHE A 243 16.06 -2.64 0.34
CA PHE A 243 14.94 -1.87 0.84
C PHE A 243 14.71 -2.23 2.31
N ALA A 244 14.84 -1.24 3.20
CA ALA A 244 14.62 -1.39 4.63
C ALA A 244 13.34 -0.67 5.04
N PHE A 245 12.32 -1.42 5.48
CA PHE A 245 11.03 -0.87 5.87
C PHE A 245 10.81 -1.02 7.38
N LEU A 246 11.08 0.05 8.11
CA LEU A 246 11.15 0.06 9.57
C LEU A 246 9.84 0.45 10.24
N SER A 247 8.73 0.49 9.50
CA SER A 247 7.43 0.93 10.01
C SER A 247 6.97 0.10 11.20
N HIS A 248 6.48 0.77 12.24
CA HIS A 248 5.96 0.15 13.46
C HIS A 248 4.49 -0.27 13.35
N GLU A 249 3.76 0.35 12.43
CA GLU A 249 2.33 0.07 12.21
C GLU A 249 1.96 0.32 10.75
N GLU A 250 1.22 -0.60 10.14
CA GLU A 250 0.73 -0.54 8.76
C GLU A 250 -0.66 -1.17 8.63
N THR A 251 -1.39 -0.77 7.62
CA THR A 251 -2.60 -1.50 7.19
C THR A 251 -2.28 -2.55 6.13
N GLU A 252 -1.20 -2.35 5.32
CA GLU A 252 -0.62 -3.31 4.37
C GLU A 252 0.84 -3.00 4.07
N GLY A 253 1.14 -1.78 3.56
CA GLY A 253 2.45 -1.38 3.08
C GLY A 253 2.63 -1.60 1.57
N ILE A 254 1.94 -0.81 0.73
CA ILE A 254 2.02 -0.90 -0.74
C ILE A 254 3.48 -0.80 -1.22
N VAL A 255 4.30 0.04 -0.60
CA VAL A 255 5.72 0.21 -0.92
C VAL A 255 6.55 -1.08 -0.75
N VAL A 256 6.11 -1.98 0.12
CA VAL A 256 6.72 -3.33 0.23
C VAL A 256 6.38 -4.15 -1.00
N LEU A 257 5.14 -4.10 -1.50
CA LEU A 257 4.77 -4.78 -2.74
C LEU A 257 5.54 -4.24 -3.95
N GLU A 258 5.78 -2.92 -3.99
CA GLU A 258 6.60 -2.29 -5.04
C GLU A 258 8.05 -2.80 -5.03
N ALA A 259 8.66 -2.81 -3.84
CA ALA A 259 10.01 -3.33 -3.66
C ALA A 259 10.11 -4.81 -4.07
N LEU A 260 9.16 -5.64 -3.62
CA LEU A 260 9.11 -7.06 -3.97
C LEU A 260 8.91 -7.28 -5.47
N ALA A 261 8.07 -6.49 -6.13
CA ALA A 261 7.85 -6.57 -7.57
C ALA A 261 9.11 -6.22 -8.36
N CYS A 262 9.90 -5.24 -7.91
CA CYS A 262 11.19 -4.89 -8.50
C CYS A 262 12.32 -5.87 -8.13
N GLY A 263 12.06 -6.84 -7.25
CA GLY A 263 13.03 -7.88 -6.86
C GLY A 263 14.21 -7.40 -6.03
N ILE A 264 14.11 -6.22 -5.37
CA ILE A 264 15.14 -5.72 -4.47
C ILE A 264 15.16 -6.55 -3.17
N PRO A 265 16.35 -6.88 -2.63
CA PRO A 265 16.46 -7.48 -1.31
C PRO A 265 15.73 -6.64 -0.25
N THR A 266 14.75 -7.24 0.42
CA THR A 266 13.83 -6.50 1.30
C THR A 266 13.89 -7.01 2.73
N ILE A 267 14.04 -6.08 3.67
CA ILE A 267 13.92 -6.34 5.11
C ILE A 267 12.82 -5.45 5.68
N VAL A 268 11.91 -6.06 6.45
CA VAL A 268 10.77 -5.35 7.08
C VAL A 268 10.79 -5.53 8.59
N ARG A 269 10.16 -4.60 9.31
CA ARG A 269 9.91 -4.82 10.74
C ARG A 269 8.96 -6.00 10.93
N ASP A 270 9.25 -6.85 11.91
CA ASP A 270 8.36 -7.96 12.27
C ASP A 270 7.16 -7.42 13.06
N ILE A 271 6.12 -7.06 12.31
CA ILE A 271 4.85 -6.52 12.82
C ILE A 271 3.66 -7.37 12.38
N PRO A 272 2.55 -7.35 13.13
CA PRO A 272 1.42 -8.25 12.90
C PRO A 272 0.80 -8.20 11.50
N VAL A 273 0.88 -7.06 10.80
CA VAL A 273 0.33 -6.91 9.44
C VAL A 273 0.98 -7.88 8.45
N TYR A 274 2.25 -8.24 8.65
CA TYR A 274 3.02 -9.11 7.75
C TYR A 274 2.91 -10.60 8.08
N ALA A 275 2.28 -10.98 9.21
CA ALA A 275 2.27 -12.37 9.68
C ALA A 275 1.60 -13.36 8.71
N ASN A 276 0.65 -12.90 7.88
CA ASN A 276 -0.15 -13.78 7.04
C ASN A 276 0.24 -13.75 5.55
N TRP A 277 1.26 -12.96 5.16
CA TRP A 277 1.58 -12.82 3.74
C TRP A 277 3.06 -12.58 3.41
N LEU A 278 3.89 -12.26 4.41
CA LEU A 278 5.35 -12.25 4.29
C LEU A 278 5.94 -13.29 5.23
N GLU A 279 6.82 -14.14 4.70
CA GLU A 279 7.51 -15.18 5.44
C GLU A 279 8.99 -14.86 5.55
N ASP A 280 9.52 -14.82 6.80
CA ASP A 280 10.95 -14.56 7.07
C ASP A 280 11.82 -15.63 6.43
N GLY A 281 12.85 -15.23 5.71
CA GLY A 281 13.77 -16.13 5.02
C GLY A 281 13.21 -16.78 3.75
N LYS A 282 12.01 -16.40 3.29
CA LYS A 282 11.43 -16.90 2.03
C LYS A 282 11.06 -15.78 1.05
N SER A 283 10.36 -14.74 1.53
CA SER A 283 9.95 -13.61 0.70
C SER A 283 10.59 -12.30 1.10
N VAL A 284 10.91 -12.16 2.38
CA VAL A 284 11.59 -11.01 2.99
C VAL A 284 12.45 -11.49 4.16
N TYR A 285 13.34 -10.63 4.62
CA TYR A 285 13.89 -10.76 5.97
C TYR A 285 13.07 -9.93 6.94
N LYS A 286 12.91 -10.41 8.19
CA LYS A 286 12.20 -9.70 9.24
C LYS A 286 13.13 -9.36 10.39
N ALA A 287 12.94 -8.19 11.02
CA ALA A 287 13.70 -7.76 12.17
C ALA A 287 12.80 -7.03 13.18
N ALA A 288 12.93 -7.34 14.46
CA ALA A 288 12.11 -6.75 15.51
C ALA A 288 12.61 -5.38 16.01
N ASN A 289 13.92 -5.10 15.87
CA ASN A 289 14.59 -3.91 16.40
C ASN A 289 15.81 -3.53 15.57
N VAL A 290 16.38 -2.35 15.84
CA VAL A 290 17.52 -1.80 15.10
C VAL A 290 18.72 -2.72 15.09
N ASN A 291 19.02 -3.43 16.19
CA ASN A 291 20.16 -4.36 16.25
C ASN A 291 19.99 -5.51 15.25
N GLN A 292 18.79 -6.08 15.17
CA GLN A 292 18.50 -7.15 14.21
C GLN A 292 18.47 -6.63 12.76
N PHE A 293 17.97 -5.39 12.54
CA PHE A 293 18.05 -4.74 11.22
C PHE A 293 19.51 -4.59 10.79
N GLU A 294 20.38 -4.05 11.66
CA GLU A 294 21.80 -3.88 11.37
C GLU A 294 22.47 -5.20 11.00
N ALA A 295 22.33 -6.22 11.86
CA ALA A 295 22.95 -7.52 11.64
C ALA A 295 22.50 -8.13 10.30
N LYS A 296 21.17 -8.21 10.05
CA LYS A 296 20.65 -8.78 8.80
C LYS A 296 21.02 -7.95 7.58
N LEU A 297 21.00 -6.60 7.66
CA LEU A 297 21.41 -5.73 6.55
C LEU A 297 22.89 -5.93 6.19
N ARG A 298 23.77 -6.02 7.18
CA ARG A 298 25.20 -6.31 6.93
C ARG A 298 25.37 -7.66 6.20
N ASP A 299 24.69 -8.70 6.66
CA ASP A 299 24.74 -10.02 6.02
C ASP A 299 24.12 -10.00 4.61
N MET A 300 23.01 -9.29 4.39
CA MET A 300 22.40 -9.12 3.08
C MET A 300 23.35 -8.41 2.11
N LEU A 301 23.93 -7.28 2.52
CA LEU A 301 24.80 -6.45 1.68
C LEU A 301 26.13 -7.12 1.34
N ASN A 302 26.61 -8.02 2.21
CA ASN A 302 27.83 -8.82 2.01
C ASN A 302 27.59 -10.17 1.31
N GLY A 303 26.33 -10.49 0.99
CA GLY A 303 25.97 -11.75 0.30
C GLY A 303 26.05 -12.99 1.21
N HIS A 304 26.03 -12.82 2.53
CA HIS A 304 26.03 -13.93 3.49
C HIS A 304 24.65 -14.57 3.67
N LEU A 305 23.57 -13.85 3.27
CA LEU A 305 22.20 -14.37 3.29
C LEU A 305 21.73 -14.74 1.88
N PRO A 306 20.90 -15.79 1.74
CA PRO A 306 20.31 -16.17 0.45
C PRO A 306 19.50 -15.04 -0.19
N SER A 307 19.48 -15.01 -1.53
CA SER A 307 18.57 -14.13 -2.25
C SER A 307 17.13 -14.62 -2.09
N LEU A 308 16.24 -13.74 -1.70
CA LEU A 308 14.79 -13.99 -1.57
C LEU A 308 13.98 -13.38 -2.73
N LYS A 309 14.66 -12.95 -3.80
CA LYS A 309 14.08 -12.26 -4.94
C LYS A 309 12.87 -13.01 -5.52
N GLU A 310 13.03 -14.28 -5.84
CA GLU A 310 11.95 -15.08 -6.46
C GLU A 310 10.73 -15.21 -5.53
N GLY A 311 10.95 -15.48 -4.24
CA GLY A 311 9.88 -15.56 -3.24
C GLY A 311 9.16 -14.23 -3.06
N GLY A 312 9.90 -13.12 -3.05
CA GLY A 312 9.35 -11.77 -2.98
C GLY A 312 8.50 -11.43 -4.23
N MET A 313 9.03 -11.68 -5.42
CA MET A 313 8.31 -11.45 -6.67
C MET A 313 7.04 -12.30 -6.80
N ALA A 314 7.08 -13.56 -6.34
CA ALA A 314 5.89 -14.41 -6.31
C ALA A 314 4.78 -13.84 -5.39
N VAL A 315 5.15 -13.24 -4.25
CA VAL A 315 4.21 -12.55 -3.36
C VAL A 315 3.58 -11.34 -4.05
N ALA A 316 4.36 -10.55 -4.80
CA ALA A 316 3.88 -9.41 -5.55
C ALA A 316 2.94 -9.85 -6.68
N GLU A 317 3.32 -10.87 -7.46
CA GLU A 317 2.51 -11.37 -8.57
C GLU A 317 1.15 -11.93 -8.09
N ALA A 318 1.11 -12.64 -6.97
CA ALA A 318 -0.14 -13.09 -6.35
C ALA A 318 -1.06 -11.91 -5.94
N ARG A 319 -0.55 -10.68 -5.94
CA ARG A 319 -1.27 -9.43 -5.66
C ARG A 319 -1.25 -8.46 -6.85
N SER A 320 -0.97 -8.96 -8.06
CA SER A 320 -1.04 -8.13 -9.27
C SER A 320 -2.45 -7.54 -9.45
N LEU A 321 -2.54 -6.41 -10.14
CA LEU A 321 -3.83 -5.73 -10.36
C LEU A 321 -4.86 -6.65 -11.03
N GLY A 322 -4.42 -7.56 -11.90
CA GLY A 322 -5.29 -8.57 -12.50
C GLY A 322 -5.91 -9.51 -11.46
N GLN A 323 -5.10 -10.03 -10.53
CA GLN A 323 -5.57 -10.90 -9.44
C GLN A 323 -6.54 -10.16 -8.49
N ILE A 324 -6.24 -8.88 -8.21
CA ILE A 324 -7.12 -8.04 -7.38
C ILE A 324 -8.45 -7.77 -8.06
N GLY A 325 -8.46 -7.50 -9.36
CA GLY A 325 -9.68 -7.31 -10.15
C GLY A 325 -10.61 -8.53 -10.09
N GLN A 326 -10.05 -9.72 -10.30
CA GLN A 326 -10.81 -10.99 -10.18
C GLN A 326 -11.34 -11.22 -8.75
N ALA A 327 -10.54 -10.90 -7.74
CA ALA A 327 -10.96 -11.01 -6.34
C ALA A 327 -12.09 -10.03 -5.99
N LEU A 328 -12.07 -8.80 -6.55
CA LEU A 328 -13.17 -7.84 -6.43
C LEU A 328 -14.48 -8.39 -7.01
N CYS A 329 -14.44 -9.00 -8.19
CA CYS A 329 -15.63 -9.63 -8.79
C CYS A 329 -16.21 -10.72 -7.87
N ARG A 330 -15.37 -11.53 -7.24
CA ARG A 330 -15.82 -12.53 -6.26
C ARG A 330 -16.47 -11.92 -5.02
N ILE A 331 -15.91 -10.80 -4.52
CA ILE A 331 -16.49 -10.05 -3.39
C ILE A 331 -17.85 -9.47 -3.78
N TYR A 332 -18.00 -8.94 -4.98
CA TYR A 332 -19.28 -8.43 -5.45
C TYR A 332 -20.34 -9.50 -5.57
N ALA A 333 -19.99 -10.69 -6.06
CA ALA A 333 -20.90 -11.80 -6.10
C ALA A 333 -21.32 -12.28 -4.70
N SER A 334 -20.36 -12.46 -3.79
CA SER A 334 -20.64 -12.89 -2.41
C SER A 334 -21.36 -11.81 -1.57
N GLY A 335 -21.15 -10.54 -1.90
CA GLY A 335 -21.85 -9.40 -1.28
C GLY A 335 -23.24 -9.13 -1.84
N GLY A 336 -23.72 -9.90 -2.82
CA GLY A 336 -25.01 -9.71 -3.46
C GLY A 336 -25.08 -8.50 -4.40
N PHE A 337 -23.93 -8.08 -4.95
CA PHE A 337 -23.84 -6.97 -5.91
C PHE A 337 -23.84 -7.45 -7.37
N LEU A 338 -23.47 -8.71 -7.61
CA LEU A 338 -23.47 -9.39 -8.90
C LEU A 338 -24.27 -10.68 -8.81
N ASP A 339 -24.97 -11.03 -9.88
CA ASP A 339 -25.50 -12.38 -10.05
C ASP A 339 -24.34 -13.38 -10.20
N ALA A 340 -24.45 -14.53 -9.53
CA ALA A 340 -23.41 -15.56 -9.51
C ALA A 340 -22.99 -16.07 -10.92
N ALA A 341 -23.85 -15.89 -11.91
CA ALA A 341 -23.59 -16.26 -13.30
C ALA A 341 -22.53 -15.39 -14.00
N MET A 342 -22.26 -14.17 -13.51
CA MET A 342 -21.26 -13.26 -14.10
C MET A 342 -19.83 -13.50 -13.60
N THR A 343 -19.62 -14.44 -12.68
CA THR A 343 -18.31 -14.78 -12.10
C THR A 343 -17.66 -16.01 -12.72
N ALA A 344 -18.31 -16.68 -13.67
CA ALA A 344 -17.70 -17.77 -14.41
C ALA A 344 -16.53 -17.23 -15.27
N PRO A 345 -15.33 -17.84 -15.23
CA PRO A 345 -14.26 -17.46 -16.14
C PRO A 345 -14.80 -17.62 -17.58
N ALA A 346 -14.55 -16.59 -18.43
CA ALA A 346 -14.85 -16.70 -19.84
C ALA A 346 -14.21 -18.00 -20.36
N ALA A 347 -15.03 -18.92 -20.87
CA ALA A 347 -14.57 -20.18 -21.40
C ALA A 347 -13.54 -19.87 -22.49
N ASP A 348 -12.33 -20.45 -22.35
CA ASP A 348 -11.25 -20.38 -23.32
C ASP A 348 -11.77 -20.78 -24.70
N THR A 349 -12.03 -19.81 -25.58
CA THR A 349 -12.43 -20.04 -26.98
C THR A 349 -11.24 -20.40 -27.88
N HIS A 350 -10.15 -20.95 -27.30
CA HIS A 350 -8.94 -21.31 -28.08
C HIS A 350 -8.78 -22.80 -28.37
N THR A 351 -9.81 -23.66 -28.20
CA THR A 351 -9.71 -25.07 -28.53
C THR A 351 -10.68 -25.54 -29.66
N ALA A 352 -10.92 -24.68 -30.67
CA ALA A 352 -11.71 -25.11 -31.84
C ALA A 352 -11.07 -24.66 -33.16
N ARG A 353 -9.77 -24.96 -33.39
CA ARG A 353 -9.16 -24.95 -34.73
C ARG A 353 -7.94 -25.87 -34.77
N LYS A 354 -8.16 -27.18 -34.66
CA LYS A 354 -7.27 -28.21 -35.21
C LYS A 354 -8.06 -29.54 -35.27
N ARG A 355 -8.92 -29.70 -36.29
CA ARG A 355 -9.34 -30.97 -36.91
C ARG A 355 -10.25 -30.61 -38.09
N ALA A 356 -9.68 -30.37 -39.22
CA ALA A 356 -10.20 -30.66 -40.56
C ALA A 356 -8.98 -30.63 -41.49
#